data_c99a585d48b75ec746a8dac5ad344a22
#
_entry.id   c99a585d48b75ec746a8dac5ad344a22
#
_cell.length_a   1.000
_cell.length_b   1.000
_cell.length_c   1.000
_cell.angle_alpha   90.00
_cell.angle_beta   90.00
_cell.angle_gamma   90.00
#
_symmetry.space_group_name_H-M   'P 1'
#
loop_
_entity.id
_entity.type
_entity.pdbx_description
1 polymer ?
#
loop_
_entity_poly.entity_id
_entity_poly.type
_entity_poly.pdbx_seq_one_letter_code
_entity_poly.pdbx_strand_id
1 'polypeptide(L)'
;MIDRHLSYLHEGVLDMLNVHYIIDSPTADGVFVRETANGAAWMVESVVRASSPQEEIELVGKIDTKREAVMTDEYLPENFNFSAGEISLEEYRPNYLRYKATAQGNALVVFSEIFTKQGWTVKIDGEEARPLRADYILRAVEVPAGEHTVEWSYRAPNWALVEGIALACSVVVLAAFLLTLIYLIRNARRQENKA
;
A
#
# COMPACT_ATOMS: atom_id res chain seq x y z
N MET A 1 -24.78 -14.69 -15.29
CA MET A 1 -23.45 -14.59 -15.94
C MET A 1 -22.34 -14.27 -14.92
N ILE A 2 -22.63 -13.64 -13.82
CA ILE A 2 -21.71 -13.28 -12.73
C ILE A 2 -21.33 -14.45 -11.84
N ASP A 3 -22.23 -15.39 -11.58
CA ASP A 3 -21.92 -16.63 -10.84
C ASP A 3 -20.69 -17.40 -11.39
N ARG A 4 -20.39 -17.29 -12.68
CA ARG A 4 -19.21 -17.93 -13.27
C ARG A 4 -17.90 -17.19 -12.98
N HIS A 5 -17.93 -15.89 -12.79
CA HIS A 5 -16.71 -15.11 -12.50
C HIS A 5 -16.43 -15.04 -11.00
N LEU A 6 -17.46 -14.98 -10.16
CA LEU A 6 -17.31 -15.01 -8.70
C LEU A 6 -17.00 -16.40 -8.15
N SER A 7 -17.35 -17.48 -8.85
CA SER A 7 -17.02 -18.85 -8.41
C SER A 7 -15.50 -19.16 -8.43
N TYR A 8 -14.69 -18.31 -9.04
CA TYR A 8 -13.23 -18.41 -8.99
C TYR A 8 -12.58 -17.51 -7.93
N LEU A 9 -13.36 -16.61 -7.31
CA LEU A 9 -12.88 -15.77 -6.23
C LEU A 9 -13.19 -16.48 -4.90
N HIS A 10 -12.16 -17.03 -4.28
CA HIS A 10 -12.28 -17.56 -2.93
C HIS A 10 -12.72 -16.46 -1.99
N GLU A 11 -13.74 -16.72 -1.16
CA GLU A 11 -14.28 -15.73 -0.21
C GLU A 11 -13.19 -15.15 0.70
N GLY A 12 -12.28 -15.99 1.21
CA GLY A 12 -11.14 -15.56 2.02
C GLY A 12 -10.22 -14.56 1.32
N VAL A 13 -10.07 -14.67 -0.02
CA VAL A 13 -9.29 -13.68 -0.79
C VAL A 13 -10.02 -12.32 -0.85
N LEU A 14 -11.33 -12.32 -0.97
CA LEU A 14 -12.12 -11.08 -0.92
C LEU A 14 -12.09 -10.47 0.49
N ASP A 15 -12.10 -11.30 1.52
CA ASP A 15 -12.05 -10.86 2.91
C ASP A 15 -10.69 -10.22 3.27
N MET A 16 -9.57 -10.82 2.85
CA MET A 16 -8.24 -10.25 3.08
C MET A 16 -7.98 -8.98 2.26
N LEU A 17 -8.64 -8.83 1.11
CA LEU A 17 -8.60 -7.61 0.30
C LEU A 17 -9.59 -6.53 0.81
N ASN A 18 -10.27 -6.78 1.93
CA ASN A 18 -11.22 -5.88 2.55
C ASN A 18 -12.36 -5.45 1.61
N VAL A 19 -12.87 -6.38 0.80
CA VAL A 19 -13.96 -6.14 -0.14
C VAL A 19 -15.28 -6.10 0.63
N HIS A 20 -15.87 -4.93 0.77
CA HIS A 20 -17.16 -4.72 1.43
C HIS A 20 -18.36 -4.80 0.50
N TYR A 21 -18.18 -4.49 -0.78
CA TYR A 21 -19.27 -4.43 -1.75
C TYR A 21 -18.93 -5.19 -3.02
N ILE A 22 -19.87 -5.97 -3.49
CA ILE A 22 -19.84 -6.58 -4.82
C ILE A 22 -20.96 -5.94 -5.62
N ILE A 23 -20.62 -5.33 -6.76
CA ILE A 23 -21.58 -4.66 -7.64
C ILE A 23 -21.75 -5.51 -8.88
N ASP A 24 -22.92 -6.10 -9.02
CA ASP A 24 -23.31 -6.99 -10.12
C ASP A 24 -24.03 -6.24 -11.24
N SER A 25 -24.82 -5.23 -10.90
CA SER A 25 -25.55 -4.43 -11.87
C SER A 25 -25.57 -2.95 -11.45
N PRO A 26 -25.84 -2.01 -12.37
CA PRO A 26 -25.90 -0.58 -12.05
C PRO A 26 -27.15 -0.18 -11.24
N THR A 27 -28.00 -1.12 -10.86
CA THR A 27 -29.20 -0.87 -10.02
C THR A 27 -28.89 -1.19 -8.57
N ALA A 28 -29.66 -0.59 -7.65
CA ALA A 28 -29.48 -0.82 -6.20
C ALA A 28 -29.60 -2.30 -5.80
N ASP A 29 -30.43 -3.07 -6.49
CA ASP A 29 -30.62 -4.50 -6.25
C ASP A 29 -29.40 -5.37 -6.62
N GLY A 30 -28.45 -4.80 -7.37
CA GLY A 30 -27.21 -5.46 -7.75
C GLY A 30 -26.01 -5.15 -6.83
N VAL A 31 -26.25 -4.56 -5.66
CA VAL A 31 -25.19 -4.27 -4.67
C VAL A 31 -25.31 -5.26 -3.51
N PHE A 32 -24.29 -6.10 -3.36
CA PHE A 32 -24.21 -7.08 -2.27
C PHE A 32 -23.18 -6.57 -1.24
N VAL A 33 -23.62 -6.50 0.02
CA VAL A 33 -22.75 -6.12 1.14
C VAL A 33 -22.09 -7.37 1.71
N ARG A 34 -20.77 -7.34 1.93
CA ARG A 34 -20.00 -8.38 2.60
C ARG A 34 -19.62 -7.90 4.00
N GLU A 35 -20.04 -8.68 5.00
CA GLU A 35 -19.73 -8.41 6.42
C GLU A 35 -18.51 -9.19 6.93
N THR A 36 -17.96 -10.09 6.09
CA THR A 36 -16.87 -11.00 6.44
C THR A 36 -15.48 -10.39 6.26
N ALA A 37 -15.37 -9.22 5.59
CA ALA A 37 -14.10 -8.55 5.30
C ALA A 37 -13.22 -8.42 6.56
N ASN A 38 -11.91 -8.74 6.44
CA ASN A 38 -10.97 -8.75 7.56
C ASN A 38 -10.70 -7.36 8.17
N GLY A 39 -11.05 -6.29 7.45
CA GLY A 39 -10.78 -4.91 7.84
C GLY A 39 -9.50 -4.35 7.21
N ALA A 40 -9.16 -3.12 7.58
CA ALA A 40 -7.95 -2.45 7.06
C ALA A 40 -6.65 -3.11 7.55
N ALA A 41 -6.69 -3.72 8.71
CA ALA A 41 -5.59 -4.49 9.29
C ALA A 41 -6.14 -5.49 10.33
N TRP A 42 -5.46 -6.62 10.50
CA TRP A 42 -5.79 -7.64 11.51
C TRP A 42 -4.53 -8.38 11.97
N MET A 43 -4.65 -9.07 13.10
CA MET A 43 -3.60 -9.93 13.63
C MET A 43 -3.90 -11.38 13.32
N VAL A 44 -2.88 -12.11 12.83
CA VAL A 44 -2.98 -13.55 12.56
C VAL A 44 -2.36 -14.35 13.70
N GLU A 45 -2.82 -15.60 13.87
CA GLU A 45 -2.38 -16.51 14.92
C GLU A 45 -1.17 -17.35 14.48
N SER A 46 -1.06 -17.62 13.17
CA SER A 46 0.02 -18.47 12.63
C SER A 46 0.39 -18.12 11.20
N VAL A 47 1.57 -18.58 10.80
CA VAL A 47 2.08 -18.44 9.43
C VAL A 47 2.26 -19.82 8.80
N VAL A 48 1.73 -19.97 7.59
CA VAL A 48 1.94 -21.12 6.71
C VAL A 48 3.07 -20.79 5.74
N ARG A 49 4.10 -21.61 5.71
CA ARG A 49 5.24 -21.44 4.83
C ARG A 49 4.93 -21.96 3.43
N ALA A 50 5.24 -21.15 2.41
CA ALA A 50 5.21 -21.52 1.02
C ALA A 50 6.63 -21.55 0.43
N SER A 51 6.96 -22.58 -0.36
CA SER A 51 8.27 -22.74 -0.99
C SER A 51 8.42 -21.94 -2.29
N SER A 52 7.30 -21.45 -2.82
CA SER A 52 7.27 -20.67 -4.06
C SER A 52 6.07 -19.70 -4.10
N PRO A 53 6.12 -18.66 -4.93
CA PRO A 53 4.99 -17.76 -5.13
C PRO A 53 3.73 -18.47 -5.67
N GLN A 54 3.92 -19.51 -6.47
CA GLN A 54 2.79 -20.31 -7.00
C GLN A 54 2.09 -21.06 -5.86
N GLU A 55 2.85 -21.71 -5.00
CA GLU A 55 2.32 -22.40 -3.82
C GLU A 55 1.65 -21.42 -2.85
N GLU A 56 2.23 -20.23 -2.67
CA GLU A 56 1.67 -19.17 -1.84
C GLU A 56 0.24 -18.81 -2.28
N ILE A 57 0.01 -18.58 -3.58
CA ILE A 57 -1.33 -18.30 -4.14
C ILE A 57 -2.30 -19.46 -3.89
N GLU A 58 -1.84 -20.70 -4.08
CA GLU A 58 -2.68 -21.88 -3.89
C GLU A 58 -3.06 -22.10 -2.42
N LEU A 59 -2.15 -21.79 -1.49
CA LEU A 59 -2.38 -21.92 -0.06
C LEU A 59 -3.29 -20.82 0.47
N VAL A 60 -3.15 -19.57 0.01
CA VAL A 60 -4.05 -18.47 0.39
C VAL A 60 -5.53 -18.80 0.11
N GLY A 61 -5.81 -19.54 -0.95
CA GLY A 61 -7.18 -20.02 -1.25
C GLY A 61 -7.69 -21.14 -0.33
N LYS A 62 -6.86 -21.67 0.59
CA LYS A 62 -7.19 -22.83 1.43
C LYS A 62 -7.19 -22.54 2.92
N ILE A 63 -6.57 -21.44 3.35
CA ILE A 63 -6.46 -21.04 4.76
C ILE A 63 -7.62 -20.14 5.18
N ASP A 64 -7.77 -19.97 6.47
CA ASP A 64 -8.57 -18.89 7.06
C ASP A 64 -7.71 -17.61 7.14
N THR A 65 -7.82 -16.74 6.15
CA THR A 65 -7.01 -15.53 6.00
C THR A 65 -7.17 -14.53 7.17
N LYS A 66 -8.18 -14.71 8.03
CA LYS A 66 -8.36 -13.92 9.25
C LYS A 66 -7.47 -14.38 10.39
N ARG A 67 -7.08 -15.66 10.40
CA ARG A 67 -6.31 -16.31 11.47
C ARG A 67 -4.93 -16.74 11.05
N GLU A 68 -4.73 -16.99 9.76
CA GLU A 68 -3.49 -17.50 9.20
C GLU A 68 -3.01 -16.60 8.06
N ALA A 69 -1.70 -16.51 7.87
CA ALA A 69 -1.10 -15.87 6.72
C ALA A 69 -0.16 -16.83 5.99
N VAL A 70 -0.08 -16.75 4.68
CA VAL A 70 0.90 -17.52 3.89
C VAL A 70 2.08 -16.61 3.55
N MET A 71 3.30 -17.11 3.75
CA MET A 71 4.51 -16.35 3.46
C MET A 71 5.59 -17.22 2.82
N THR A 72 6.34 -16.64 1.88
CA THR A 72 7.53 -17.28 1.29
C THR A 72 8.77 -17.03 2.15
N ASP A 73 9.82 -17.85 1.96
CA ASP A 73 11.08 -17.81 2.73
C ASP A 73 11.71 -16.40 2.81
N GLU A 74 11.58 -15.60 1.76
CA GLU A 74 12.12 -14.24 1.72
C GLU A 74 11.52 -13.32 2.81
N TYR A 75 10.25 -13.58 3.18
CA TYR A 75 9.47 -12.72 4.08
C TYR A 75 9.08 -13.38 5.40
N LEU A 76 9.58 -14.60 5.66
CA LEU A 76 9.26 -15.28 6.90
C LEU A 76 9.63 -14.44 8.12
N PRO A 77 8.74 -14.38 9.12
CA PRO A 77 9.05 -13.83 10.41
C PRO A 77 10.00 -14.77 11.19
N GLU A 78 10.53 -14.29 12.32
CA GLU A 78 11.36 -15.13 13.19
C GLU A 78 10.53 -16.21 13.91
N ASN A 79 9.25 -15.91 14.18
CA ASN A 79 8.30 -16.81 14.84
C ASN A 79 7.16 -17.17 13.88
N PHE A 80 6.55 -18.33 14.11
CA PHE A 80 5.43 -18.83 13.29
C PHE A 80 4.08 -18.85 14.03
N ASN A 81 4.09 -18.65 15.35
CA ASN A 81 2.90 -18.56 16.18
C ASN A 81 2.88 -17.20 16.87
N PHE A 82 1.75 -16.55 16.80
CA PHE A 82 1.56 -15.19 17.26
C PHE A 82 0.43 -15.09 18.28
N SER A 83 0.50 -14.04 19.07
CA SER A 83 -0.53 -13.73 20.03
C SER A 83 -1.68 -12.97 19.39
N ALA A 84 -2.88 -13.21 19.87
CA ALA A 84 -4.03 -12.39 19.53
C ALA A 84 -3.87 -10.96 20.07
N GLY A 85 -4.58 -10.04 19.46
CA GLY A 85 -4.64 -8.66 19.84
C GLY A 85 -5.64 -7.88 19.01
N GLU A 86 -5.60 -6.57 19.13
CA GLU A 86 -6.47 -5.65 18.40
C GLU A 86 -5.62 -4.62 17.64
N ILE A 87 -6.07 -4.25 16.46
CA ILE A 87 -5.50 -3.17 15.67
C ILE A 87 -6.61 -2.31 15.08
N SER A 88 -6.45 -1.01 15.13
CA SER A 88 -7.38 -0.05 14.57
C SER A 88 -6.66 1.01 13.75
N LEU A 89 -7.26 1.40 12.62
CA LEU A 89 -6.79 2.50 11.79
C LEU A 89 -7.18 3.82 12.46
N GLU A 90 -6.20 4.68 12.76
CA GLU A 90 -6.41 6.00 13.36
C GLU A 90 -6.33 7.13 12.33
N GLU A 91 -5.42 7.01 11.36
CA GLU A 91 -5.23 8.03 10.34
C GLU A 91 -4.97 7.40 8.97
N TYR A 92 -5.67 7.92 7.96
CA TYR A 92 -5.53 7.51 6.56
C TYR A 92 -5.24 8.72 5.68
N ARG A 93 -4.10 8.70 4.99
CA ARG A 93 -3.75 9.63 3.89
C ARG A 93 -3.16 8.80 2.74
N PRO A 94 -3.15 9.29 1.50
CA PRO A 94 -2.66 8.53 0.35
C PRO A 94 -1.23 7.99 0.49
N ASN A 95 -0.39 8.65 1.29
CA ASN A 95 1.03 8.31 1.49
C ASN A 95 1.40 8.10 2.97
N TYR A 96 0.41 7.98 3.85
CA TYR A 96 0.62 7.81 5.29
C TYR A 96 -0.57 7.12 5.96
N LEU A 97 -0.27 6.07 6.73
CA LEU A 97 -1.25 5.32 7.50
C LEU A 97 -0.74 5.19 8.94
N ARG A 98 -1.60 5.44 9.92
CA ARG A 98 -1.31 5.21 11.33
C ARG A 98 -2.34 4.27 11.92
N TYR A 99 -1.82 3.28 12.63
CA TYR A 99 -2.62 2.30 13.36
C TYR A 99 -2.23 2.28 14.82
N LYS A 100 -3.20 2.04 15.68
CA LYS A 100 -2.99 1.66 17.08
C LYS A 100 -3.12 0.15 17.20
N ALA A 101 -2.08 -0.52 17.71
CA ALA A 101 -2.04 -1.96 17.93
C ALA A 101 -1.93 -2.25 19.44
N THR A 102 -2.64 -3.27 19.92
CA THR A 102 -2.53 -3.77 21.28
C THR A 102 -2.41 -5.29 21.22
N ALA A 103 -1.26 -5.82 21.59
CA ALA A 103 -0.93 -7.24 21.50
C ALA A 103 -0.59 -7.83 22.87
N GLN A 104 -1.06 -9.04 23.16
CA GLN A 104 -0.77 -9.74 24.42
C GLN A 104 0.64 -10.35 24.46
N GLY A 105 1.20 -10.62 23.31
CA GLY A 105 2.55 -11.14 23.08
C GLY A 105 3.03 -10.68 21.72
N ASN A 106 4.07 -11.32 21.18
CA ASN A 106 4.52 -11.02 19.82
C ASN A 106 3.38 -11.29 18.80
N ALA A 107 3.02 -10.33 17.98
CA ALA A 107 1.92 -10.41 17.04
C ALA A 107 2.40 -10.15 15.61
N LEU A 108 1.79 -10.82 14.63
CA LEU A 108 1.94 -10.49 13.21
C LEU A 108 0.70 -9.78 12.73
N VAL A 109 0.87 -8.55 12.28
CA VAL A 109 -0.19 -7.74 11.70
C VAL A 109 -0.13 -7.82 10.19
N VAL A 110 -1.26 -8.15 9.56
CA VAL A 110 -1.47 -8.11 8.12
C VAL A 110 -2.36 -6.89 7.80
N PHE A 111 -2.07 -6.20 6.71
CA PHE A 111 -2.77 -5.01 6.26
C PHE A 111 -3.38 -5.26 4.88
N SER A 112 -4.63 -4.85 4.66
CA SER A 112 -5.30 -4.89 3.34
C SER A 112 -4.71 -3.89 2.35
N GLU A 113 -3.38 -3.77 2.33
CA GLU A 113 -2.63 -2.83 1.51
C GLU A 113 -1.57 -3.57 0.70
N ILE A 114 -1.43 -3.21 -0.57
CA ILE A 114 -0.50 -3.89 -1.49
C ILE A 114 0.94 -3.65 -1.07
N PHE A 115 1.69 -4.74 -0.92
CA PHE A 115 3.12 -4.71 -0.66
C PHE A 115 3.88 -4.27 -1.92
N THR A 116 4.81 -3.33 -1.75
CA THR A 116 5.80 -2.99 -2.76
C THR A 116 7.18 -2.93 -2.12
N LYS A 117 8.20 -3.46 -2.81
CA LYS A 117 9.60 -3.48 -2.30
C LYS A 117 10.20 -2.08 -2.11
N GLN A 118 9.63 -1.06 -2.72
CA GLN A 118 10.17 0.30 -2.74
C GLN A 118 9.13 1.32 -2.35
N GLY A 119 9.58 2.34 -1.66
CA GLY A 119 8.83 3.56 -1.36
C GLY A 119 8.07 3.51 -0.04
N TRP A 120 7.54 2.37 0.39
CA TRP A 120 6.89 2.23 1.68
C TRP A 120 7.89 1.82 2.76
N THR A 121 7.83 2.51 3.90
CA THR A 121 8.55 2.18 5.13
C THR A 121 7.56 2.03 6.27
N VAL A 122 7.89 1.19 7.23
CA VAL A 122 7.08 0.98 8.44
C VAL A 122 7.89 1.35 9.67
N LYS A 123 7.25 1.98 10.65
CA LYS A 123 7.79 2.30 11.96
C LYS A 123 6.85 1.79 13.05
N ILE A 124 7.44 1.33 14.15
CA ILE A 124 6.72 1.02 15.38
C ILE A 124 7.26 1.97 16.45
N ASP A 125 6.38 2.80 17.03
CA ASP A 125 6.71 3.84 18.01
C ASP A 125 7.85 4.80 17.55
N GLY A 126 7.91 5.06 16.24
CA GLY A 126 8.91 5.91 15.61
C GLY A 126 10.20 5.20 15.19
N GLU A 127 10.46 3.96 15.62
CA GLU A 127 11.61 3.14 15.23
C GLU A 127 11.32 2.35 13.96
N GLU A 128 12.31 2.23 13.06
CA GLU A 128 12.15 1.48 11.81
C GLU A 128 11.97 -0.02 12.09
N ALA A 129 10.94 -0.61 11.46
CA ALA A 129 10.65 -2.02 11.50
C ALA A 129 10.83 -2.66 10.11
N ARG A 130 10.99 -3.98 10.07
CA ARG A 130 11.12 -4.73 8.82
C ARG A 130 9.74 -4.92 8.17
N PRO A 131 9.50 -4.38 6.96
CA PRO A 131 8.28 -4.67 6.22
C PRO A 131 8.31 -6.11 5.71
N LEU A 132 7.24 -6.85 5.93
CA LEU A 132 7.03 -8.21 5.46
C LEU A 132 5.95 -8.23 4.39
N ARG A 133 5.96 -9.27 3.55
CA ARG A 133 4.90 -9.57 2.60
C ARG A 133 4.18 -10.84 3.02
N ALA A 134 2.87 -10.78 3.14
CA ALA A 134 1.99 -11.90 3.43
C ALA A 134 0.96 -12.08 2.32
N ASP A 135 0.40 -13.27 2.23
CA ASP A 135 -0.73 -13.61 1.35
C ASP A 135 -0.50 -13.15 -0.09
N TYR A 136 0.72 -13.38 -0.57
CA TYR A 136 1.20 -13.06 -1.91
C TYR A 136 1.39 -11.55 -2.19
N ILE A 137 0.48 -10.68 -1.74
CA ILE A 137 0.47 -9.26 -2.12
C ILE A 137 0.30 -8.30 -0.95
N LEU A 138 0.01 -8.74 0.25
CA LEU A 138 -0.32 -7.86 1.37
C LEU A 138 0.92 -7.46 2.19
N ARG A 139 0.85 -6.31 2.83
CA ARG A 139 1.86 -5.87 3.79
C ARG A 139 1.66 -6.56 5.12
N ALA A 140 2.75 -6.84 5.80
CA ALA A 140 2.72 -7.30 7.18
C ALA A 140 3.89 -6.71 7.98
N VAL A 141 3.79 -6.73 9.30
CA VAL A 141 4.85 -6.37 10.23
C VAL A 141 4.67 -7.12 11.55
N GLU A 142 5.79 -7.52 12.17
CA GLU A 142 5.78 -8.04 13.54
C GLU A 142 5.69 -6.88 14.53
N VAL A 143 4.78 -7.01 15.53
CA VAL A 143 4.57 -6.02 16.59
C VAL A 143 4.83 -6.70 17.92
N PRO A 144 5.66 -6.13 18.82
CA PRO A 144 5.92 -6.71 20.14
C PRO A 144 4.68 -6.69 21.04
N ALA A 145 4.80 -7.30 22.23
CA ALA A 145 3.74 -7.26 23.23
C ALA A 145 3.58 -5.84 23.79
N GLY A 146 2.33 -5.40 23.96
CA GLY A 146 2.01 -4.09 24.51
C GLY A 146 1.10 -3.25 23.61
N GLU A 147 1.02 -1.97 23.93
CA GLU A 147 0.37 -0.96 23.09
C GLU A 147 1.42 -0.26 22.22
N HIS A 148 1.21 -0.25 20.93
CA HIS A 148 2.15 0.31 19.95
C HIS A 148 1.44 1.12 18.88
N THR A 149 2.15 2.13 18.35
CA THR A 149 1.74 2.87 17.16
C THR A 149 2.50 2.33 15.95
N VAL A 150 1.78 1.85 14.94
CA VAL A 150 2.35 1.37 13.68
C VAL A 150 2.10 2.40 12.60
N GLU A 151 3.16 2.91 11.99
CA GLU A 151 3.10 3.96 10.99
C GLU A 151 3.70 3.49 9.66
N TRP A 152 2.90 3.52 8.60
CA TRP A 152 3.35 3.31 7.24
C TRP A 152 3.48 4.65 6.53
N SER A 153 4.61 4.91 5.89
CA SER A 153 4.82 6.11 5.09
C SER A 153 5.41 5.79 3.73
N TYR A 154 4.92 6.50 2.71
CA TYR A 154 5.40 6.35 1.33
C TYR A 154 6.24 7.54 0.91
N ARG A 155 7.39 7.25 0.33
CA ARG A 155 8.20 8.22 -0.41
C ARG A 155 8.63 7.61 -1.73
N ALA A 156 8.28 8.26 -2.83
CA ALA A 156 8.68 7.78 -4.15
C ALA A 156 10.22 7.73 -4.27
N PRO A 157 10.78 6.62 -4.79
CA PRO A 157 12.20 6.52 -5.03
C PRO A 157 12.68 7.63 -5.98
N ASN A 158 13.85 8.20 -5.70
CA ASN A 158 14.44 9.27 -6.52
C ASN A 158 13.59 10.54 -6.69
N TRP A 159 12.60 10.77 -5.83
CA TRP A 159 11.73 11.94 -5.92
C TRP A 159 12.50 13.26 -6.02
N ALA A 160 13.49 13.48 -5.14
CA ALA A 160 14.29 14.71 -5.13
C ALA A 160 15.08 14.91 -6.45
N LEU A 161 15.58 13.82 -7.07
CA LEU A 161 16.26 13.89 -8.36
C LEU A 161 15.31 14.29 -9.48
N VAL A 162 14.11 13.66 -9.51
CA VAL A 162 13.09 13.95 -10.52
C VAL A 162 12.60 15.40 -10.42
N GLU A 163 12.31 15.87 -9.21
CA GLU A 163 11.93 17.27 -8.97
C GLU A 163 13.05 18.24 -9.35
N GLY A 164 14.30 17.92 -9.02
CA GLY A 164 15.46 18.75 -9.39
C GLY A 164 15.62 18.89 -10.88
N ILE A 165 15.49 17.80 -11.65
CA ILE A 165 15.54 17.82 -13.11
C ILE A 165 14.36 18.62 -13.70
N ALA A 166 13.15 18.39 -13.20
CA ALA A 166 11.96 19.12 -13.67
C ALA A 166 12.07 20.63 -13.43
N LEU A 167 12.57 21.03 -12.26
CA LEU A 167 12.82 22.43 -11.92
C LEU A 167 13.88 23.05 -12.86
N ALA A 168 15.00 22.36 -13.08
CA ALA A 168 16.06 22.83 -13.98
C ALA A 168 15.54 23.03 -15.40
N CYS A 169 14.79 22.07 -15.94
CA CYS A 169 14.16 22.18 -17.26
C CYS A 169 13.18 23.37 -17.32
N SER A 170 12.37 23.56 -16.29
CA SER A 170 11.42 24.68 -16.22
C SER A 170 12.13 26.05 -16.22
N VAL A 171 13.23 26.18 -15.48
CA VAL A 171 14.06 27.38 -15.47
C VAL A 171 14.66 27.69 -16.84
N VAL A 172 15.18 26.67 -17.54
CA VAL A 172 15.74 26.82 -18.88
C VAL A 172 14.68 27.30 -19.88
N VAL A 173 13.49 26.67 -19.86
CA VAL A 173 12.38 27.08 -20.74
C VAL A 173 11.95 28.52 -20.46
N LEU A 174 11.81 28.89 -19.19
CA LEU A 174 11.44 30.25 -18.79
C LEU A 174 12.49 31.28 -19.25
N ALA A 175 13.77 30.97 -19.06
CA ALA A 175 14.86 31.84 -19.50
C ALA A 175 14.87 32.02 -21.04
N ALA A 176 14.68 30.95 -21.78
CA ALA A 176 14.57 31.01 -23.25
C ALA A 176 13.38 31.86 -23.70
N PHE A 177 12.24 31.72 -23.05
CA PHE A 177 11.05 32.54 -23.32
C PHE A 177 11.31 34.02 -23.04
N LEU A 178 11.91 34.39 -21.91
CA LEU A 178 12.22 35.76 -21.55
C LEU A 178 13.23 36.36 -22.52
N LEU A 179 14.29 35.64 -22.92
CA LEU A 179 15.27 36.09 -23.90
C LEU A 179 14.62 36.36 -25.28
N THR A 180 13.73 35.48 -25.71
CA THR A 180 12.96 35.65 -26.93
C THR A 180 12.09 36.91 -26.88
N LEU A 181 11.39 37.12 -25.77
CA LEU A 181 10.55 38.29 -25.56
C LEU A 181 11.38 39.58 -25.60
N ILE A 182 12.51 39.63 -24.90
CA ILE A 182 13.44 40.76 -24.92
C ILE A 182 13.95 41.01 -26.33
N TYR A 183 14.31 39.97 -27.07
CA TYR A 183 14.76 40.10 -28.46
C TYR A 183 13.66 40.70 -29.34
N LEU A 184 12.43 40.23 -29.26
CA LEU A 184 11.31 40.77 -30.04
C LEU A 184 11.02 42.25 -29.70
N ILE A 185 11.00 42.63 -28.41
CA ILE A 185 10.78 44.00 -28.02
C ILE A 185 11.91 44.93 -28.54
N ARG A 186 13.16 44.49 -28.39
CA ARG A 186 14.30 45.26 -28.93
C ARG A 186 14.27 45.40 -30.45
N ASN A 187 13.86 44.37 -31.14
CA ASN A 187 13.75 44.41 -32.60
C ASN A 187 12.61 45.33 -33.07
N ALA A 188 11.45 45.28 -32.43
CA ALA A 188 10.34 46.21 -32.72
C ALA A 188 10.74 47.70 -32.54
N ARG A 189 11.38 48.00 -31.41
CA ARG A 189 11.87 49.38 -31.15
C ARG A 189 12.92 49.85 -32.17
N ARG A 190 13.75 48.94 -32.68
CA ARG A 190 14.74 49.27 -33.75
C ARG A 190 14.08 49.57 -35.08
N GLN A 191 12.94 48.97 -35.41
CA GLN A 191 12.19 49.22 -36.61
C GLN A 191 11.50 50.61 -36.54
N GLU A 192 10.89 50.94 -35.41
CA GLU A 192 10.27 52.25 -35.19
C GLU A 192 11.27 53.43 -35.31
N ASN A 193 12.50 53.26 -34.84
CA ASN A 193 13.54 54.28 -34.93
C ASN A 193 14.18 54.44 -36.33
N LYS A 194 13.81 53.58 -37.29
CA LYS A 194 14.31 53.66 -38.68
C LYS A 194 13.27 54.21 -39.67
N ALA A 195 12.02 54.34 -39.24
CA ALA A 195 10.91 54.91 -40.01
C ALA A 195 10.80 56.42 -39.71
#